data_2a2dff9f3d44c97ac447c11d6883fe9f
#
_entry.id   2a2dff9f3d44c97ac447c11d6883fe9f
#
_cell.length_a   1.000
_cell.length_b   1.000
_cell.length_c   1.000
_cell.angle_alpha   90.00
_cell.angle_beta   90.00
_cell.angle_gamma   90.00
#
_symmetry.space_group_name_H-M   'P 1'
#
loop_
_entity.id
_entity.type
_entity.pdbx_description
1 polymer ?
#
loop_
_entity_poly.entity_id
_entity_poly.type
_entity_poly.pdbx_seq_one_letter_code
_entity_poly.pdbx_strand_id
1 'polypeptide(L)'
;MTLKNKNNLIKQLSFITIILISFTLIFTFKDNSTKSVINENTIKETVKSDLNGDGKEDCLYIELGSENNYIINATINEKSYELTPNKTINSLGNFSPNRPITLNLLDLDRNNIKEIIVQSSEEDSSIQHLFKWTGNGFEDIFYSTNNILGIVDSNNGKTPKILSFSLGDSKENIQKYMLLNKKFKNISYDTVEPTGLYSIISFIDIISLNYEI
;
A
#
# COMPACT_ATOMS: atom_id res chain seq x y z
N MET A 1 -25.73 15.37 51.12
CA MET A 1 -25.21 14.41 50.12
C MET A 1 -24.25 13.48 50.84
N THR A 2 -24.60 12.22 51.04
CA THR A 2 -23.80 11.31 51.88
C THR A 2 -22.53 10.87 51.17
N LEU A 3 -21.45 10.67 51.93
CA LEU A 3 -20.13 10.23 51.44
C LEU A 3 -20.21 9.02 50.48
N LYS A 4 -21.19 8.13 50.70
CA LYS A 4 -21.47 6.95 49.85
C LYS A 4 -21.92 7.32 48.43
N ASN A 5 -22.70 8.40 48.27
CA ASN A 5 -23.14 8.91 46.97
C ASN A 5 -21.99 9.56 46.19
N LYS A 6 -21.07 10.23 46.88
CA LYS A 6 -19.90 10.86 46.26
C LYS A 6 -18.92 9.81 45.67
N ASN A 7 -18.71 8.72 46.41
CA ASN A 7 -17.85 7.61 45.92
C ASN A 7 -18.45 6.87 44.72
N ASN A 8 -19.76 6.72 44.65
CA ASN A 8 -20.43 6.11 43.50
C ASN A 8 -20.36 7.03 42.27
N LEU A 9 -20.49 8.33 42.45
CA LEU A 9 -20.39 9.30 41.38
C LEU A 9 -18.96 9.31 40.79
N ILE A 10 -17.92 9.25 41.64
CA ILE A 10 -16.51 9.20 41.22
C ILE A 10 -16.23 7.92 40.44
N LYS A 11 -16.76 6.75 40.86
CA LYS A 11 -16.62 5.49 40.11
C LYS A 11 -17.31 5.53 38.75
N GLN A 12 -18.50 6.13 38.68
CA GLN A 12 -19.22 6.28 37.39
C GLN A 12 -18.44 7.23 36.41
N LEU A 13 -17.93 8.34 36.93
CA LEU A 13 -17.12 9.26 36.13
C LEU A 13 -15.83 8.59 35.61
N SER A 14 -15.12 7.83 36.47
CA SER A 14 -13.90 7.12 36.04
C SER A 14 -14.20 6.03 35.01
N PHE A 15 -15.33 5.35 35.10
CA PHE A 15 -15.74 4.36 34.11
C PHE A 15 -16.06 5.01 32.74
N ILE A 16 -16.75 6.16 32.74
CA ILE A 16 -17.04 6.93 31.51
C ILE A 16 -15.75 7.45 30.87
N THR A 17 -14.78 7.93 31.65
CA THR A 17 -13.49 8.39 31.10
C THR A 17 -12.68 7.24 30.50
N ILE A 18 -12.69 6.05 31.09
CA ILE A 18 -12.01 4.88 30.53
C ILE A 18 -12.65 4.47 29.19
N ILE A 19 -13.98 4.49 29.10
CA ILE A 19 -14.70 4.19 27.84
C ILE A 19 -14.36 5.24 26.77
N LEU A 20 -14.32 6.52 27.11
CA LEU A 20 -13.96 7.59 26.19
C LEU A 20 -12.52 7.45 25.67
N ILE A 21 -11.58 7.12 26.56
CA ILE A 21 -10.17 6.90 26.20
C ILE A 21 -10.03 5.67 25.31
N SER A 22 -10.75 4.57 25.63
CA SER A 22 -10.73 3.36 24.77
C SER A 22 -11.32 3.62 23.39
N PHE A 23 -12.39 4.44 23.32
CA PHE A 23 -13.02 4.81 22.05
C PHE A 23 -12.09 5.70 21.19
N THR A 24 -11.40 6.66 21.80
CA THR A 24 -10.40 7.49 21.08
C THR A 24 -9.22 6.65 20.60
N LEU A 25 -8.72 5.70 21.41
CA LEU A 25 -7.66 4.79 20.99
C LEU A 25 -8.06 3.92 19.80
N ILE A 26 -9.29 3.40 19.73
CA ILE A 26 -9.79 2.62 18.59
C ILE A 26 -9.80 3.47 17.32
N PHE A 27 -10.13 4.75 17.40
CA PHE A 27 -10.11 5.65 16.23
C PHE A 27 -8.69 6.05 15.78
N THR A 28 -7.71 6.08 16.69
CA THR A 28 -6.33 6.44 16.34
C THR A 28 -5.54 5.28 15.74
N PHE A 29 -5.99 4.04 15.96
CA PHE A 29 -5.38 2.84 15.35
C PHE A 29 -6.08 2.36 14.08
N LYS A 30 -6.92 3.20 13.46
CA LYS A 30 -7.52 2.87 12.17
C LYS A 30 -6.41 2.75 11.13
N ASP A 31 -6.36 1.59 10.50
CA ASP A 31 -5.41 1.29 9.43
C ASP A 31 -5.50 2.36 8.34
N ASN A 32 -4.41 3.12 8.14
CA ASN A 32 -4.35 4.22 7.20
C ASN A 32 -3.97 3.77 5.78
N SER A 33 -4.05 2.48 5.50
CA SER A 33 -3.86 1.99 4.13
C SER A 33 -5.08 2.32 3.28
N THR A 34 -4.87 2.95 2.15
CA THR A 34 -5.91 3.19 1.14
C THR A 34 -5.62 2.28 -0.04
N LYS A 35 -6.61 1.48 -0.41
CA LYS A 35 -6.57 0.64 -1.60
C LYS A 35 -7.68 1.07 -2.55
N SER A 36 -7.32 1.31 -3.80
CA SER A 36 -8.27 1.59 -4.87
C SER A 36 -8.12 0.55 -5.98
N VAL A 37 -9.24 0.10 -6.53
CA VAL A 37 -9.32 -0.82 -7.65
C VAL A 37 -10.22 -0.20 -8.70
N ILE A 38 -9.68 0.04 -9.89
CA ILE A 38 -10.43 0.56 -11.03
C ILE A 38 -11.06 -0.59 -11.80
N ASN A 39 -12.32 -0.46 -12.13
CA ASN A 39 -13.06 -1.36 -13.02
C ASN A 39 -13.59 -0.59 -14.24
N GLU A 40 -14.15 -1.33 -15.22
CA GLU A 40 -14.55 -0.84 -16.55
C GLU A 40 -15.36 0.47 -16.59
N ASN A 41 -16.06 0.80 -15.49
CA ASN A 41 -17.00 1.93 -15.50
C ASN A 41 -16.36 3.23 -14.97
N THR A 42 -15.06 3.23 -14.63
CA THR A 42 -14.42 4.38 -13.98
C THR A 42 -13.22 4.83 -14.81
N ILE A 43 -13.47 5.79 -15.72
CA ILE A 43 -12.44 6.39 -16.57
C ILE A 43 -11.50 7.31 -15.74
N LYS A 44 -11.98 7.77 -14.59
CA LYS A 44 -11.22 8.66 -13.70
C LYS A 44 -11.50 8.32 -12.25
N GLU A 45 -10.54 7.74 -11.58
CA GLU A 45 -10.61 7.50 -10.15
C GLU A 45 -9.71 8.48 -9.40
N THR A 46 -10.22 9.00 -8.30
CA THR A 46 -9.49 9.93 -7.44
C THR A 46 -9.29 9.32 -6.06
N VAL A 47 -8.06 9.23 -5.64
CA VAL A 47 -7.68 8.81 -4.28
C VAL A 47 -7.15 10.02 -3.53
N LYS A 48 -7.66 10.26 -2.33
CA LYS A 48 -7.24 11.38 -1.48
C LYS A 48 -6.36 10.88 -0.35
N SER A 49 -5.23 11.50 -0.14
CA SER A 49 -4.31 11.23 0.96
C SER A 49 -3.29 12.34 1.07
N ASP A 50 -2.69 12.52 2.23
CA ASP A 50 -1.47 13.31 2.39
C ASP A 50 -0.30 12.54 1.77
N LEU A 51 0.21 13.01 0.63
CA LEU A 51 1.26 12.37 -0.16
C LEU A 51 2.63 13.02 0.05
N ASN A 52 2.66 14.20 0.66
CA ASN A 52 3.88 14.98 0.87
C ASN A 52 4.25 15.20 2.35
N GLY A 53 3.36 14.83 3.28
CA GLY A 53 3.56 14.94 4.72
C GLY A 53 3.28 16.32 5.29
N ASP A 54 2.54 17.19 4.58
CA ASP A 54 2.22 18.55 5.05
C ASP A 54 0.93 18.63 5.88
N GLY A 55 0.25 17.50 6.08
CA GLY A 55 -0.97 17.37 6.86
C GLY A 55 -2.24 17.77 6.10
N LYS A 56 -2.17 18.04 4.79
CA LYS A 56 -3.31 18.31 3.92
C LYS A 56 -3.58 17.12 3.01
N GLU A 57 -4.83 16.99 2.58
CA GLU A 57 -5.18 16.00 1.57
C GLU A 57 -4.73 16.46 0.19
N ASP A 58 -3.94 15.60 -0.46
CA ASP A 58 -3.60 15.67 -1.87
C ASP A 58 -4.52 14.74 -2.67
N CYS A 59 -4.51 14.86 -4.00
CA CYS A 59 -5.34 14.05 -4.88
C CYS A 59 -4.48 13.26 -5.86
N LEU A 60 -4.74 11.95 -5.96
CA LEU A 60 -4.18 11.06 -6.96
C LEU A 60 -5.24 10.76 -8.01
N TYR A 61 -4.93 10.97 -9.28
CA TYR A 61 -5.83 10.73 -10.40
C TYR A 61 -5.27 9.64 -11.29
N ILE A 62 -6.13 8.69 -11.67
CA ILE A 62 -5.82 7.67 -12.67
C ILE A 62 -6.66 7.95 -13.88
N GLU A 63 -6.01 8.06 -15.02
CA GLU A 63 -6.62 8.34 -16.32
C GLU A 63 -6.14 7.32 -17.34
N LEU A 64 -6.89 7.16 -18.42
CA LEU A 64 -6.47 6.36 -19.56
C LEU A 64 -5.98 7.26 -20.68
N GLY A 65 -4.81 6.95 -21.18
CA GLY A 65 -4.25 7.58 -22.40
C GLY A 65 -4.88 7.01 -23.67
N SER A 66 -4.37 7.46 -24.82
CA SER A 66 -4.91 7.14 -26.14
C SER A 66 -4.86 5.65 -26.51
N GLU A 67 -3.94 4.89 -25.94
CA GLU A 67 -3.74 3.45 -26.18
C GLU A 67 -4.22 2.60 -24.99
N ASN A 68 -5.16 3.14 -24.19
CA ASN A 68 -5.64 2.54 -22.96
C ASN A 68 -4.54 2.33 -21.89
N ASN A 69 -3.39 2.97 -22.03
CA ASN A 69 -2.35 2.96 -21.01
C ASN A 69 -2.73 3.80 -19.82
N TYR A 70 -2.30 3.39 -18.64
CA TYR A 70 -2.54 4.15 -17.42
C TYR A 70 -1.62 5.36 -17.33
N ILE A 71 -2.21 6.49 -16.95
CA ILE A 71 -1.52 7.72 -16.59
C ILE A 71 -1.94 8.07 -15.16
N ILE A 72 -0.97 8.26 -14.29
CA ILE A 72 -1.24 8.59 -12.88
C ILE A 72 -0.64 9.95 -12.57
N ASN A 73 -1.47 10.85 -12.10
CA ASN A 73 -1.07 12.19 -11.70
C ASN A 73 -1.44 12.45 -10.24
N ALA A 74 -0.57 13.10 -9.50
CA ALA A 74 -0.84 13.62 -8.17
C ALA A 74 -0.94 15.14 -8.20
N THR A 75 -1.96 15.71 -7.55
CA THR A 75 -2.04 17.16 -7.32
C THR A 75 -1.69 17.45 -5.88
N ILE A 76 -0.59 18.16 -5.68
CA ILE A 76 -0.02 18.54 -4.39
C ILE A 76 0.12 20.05 -4.37
N ASN A 77 -0.53 20.73 -3.41
CA ASN A 77 -0.49 22.19 -3.29
C ASN A 77 -0.76 22.89 -4.66
N GLU A 78 -1.82 22.50 -5.36
CA GLU A 78 -2.27 23.02 -6.66
C GLU A 78 -1.32 22.74 -7.84
N LYS A 79 -0.25 21.97 -7.63
CA LYS A 79 0.67 21.54 -8.70
C LYS A 79 0.42 20.09 -9.06
N SER A 80 0.45 19.79 -10.35
CA SER A 80 0.35 18.42 -10.87
C SER A 80 1.73 17.80 -11.05
N TYR A 81 1.84 16.54 -10.62
CA TYR A 81 3.03 15.72 -10.74
C TYR A 81 2.64 14.37 -11.34
N GLU A 82 3.21 14.03 -12.47
CA GLU A 82 3.02 12.73 -13.10
C GLU A 82 3.90 11.68 -12.42
N LEU A 83 3.35 10.49 -12.16
CA LEU A 83 4.10 9.34 -11.71
C LEU A 83 4.75 8.69 -12.93
N THR A 84 5.98 9.07 -13.20
CA THR A 84 6.73 8.58 -14.36
C THR A 84 7.44 7.28 -14.00
N PRO A 85 7.15 6.15 -14.69
CA PRO A 85 7.83 4.89 -14.45
C PRO A 85 9.31 4.99 -14.84
N ASN A 86 10.14 4.12 -14.28
CA ASN A 86 11.55 4.07 -14.63
C ASN A 86 11.75 3.60 -16.08
N LYS A 87 12.97 3.79 -16.59
CA LYS A 87 13.28 3.49 -18.00
C LYS A 87 13.34 2.00 -18.35
N THR A 88 13.35 1.11 -17.35
CA THR A 88 13.43 -0.34 -17.57
C THR A 88 12.06 -0.92 -17.86
N ILE A 89 11.05 -0.56 -17.06
CA ILE A 89 9.65 -0.84 -17.31
C ILE A 89 8.99 0.52 -17.56
N ASN A 90 9.09 1.02 -18.75
CA ASN A 90 8.63 2.37 -19.12
C ASN A 90 7.11 2.41 -19.37
N SER A 91 6.34 1.76 -18.52
CA SER A 91 4.88 1.65 -18.60
C SER A 91 4.30 1.49 -17.21
N LEU A 92 3.13 2.11 -16.98
CA LEU A 92 2.29 1.84 -15.82
C LEU A 92 1.24 0.76 -16.11
N GLY A 93 1.34 0.10 -17.26
CA GLY A 93 0.42 -0.92 -17.73
C GLY A 93 -0.76 -0.35 -18.51
N ASN A 94 -1.60 -1.26 -19.04
CA ASN A 94 -2.77 -0.96 -19.83
C ASN A 94 -4.05 -1.39 -19.10
N PHE A 95 -5.15 -0.73 -19.44
CA PHE A 95 -6.44 -1.13 -18.90
C PHE A 95 -6.80 -2.55 -19.32
N SER A 96 -7.10 -3.38 -18.32
CA SER A 96 -7.58 -4.75 -18.50
C SER A 96 -8.72 -5.01 -17.53
N PRO A 97 -9.90 -5.41 -18.00
CA PRO A 97 -11.03 -5.76 -17.14
C PRO A 97 -10.72 -6.88 -16.14
N ASN A 98 -9.91 -7.85 -16.58
CA ASN A 98 -9.56 -9.01 -15.77
C ASN A 98 -8.42 -8.75 -14.78
N ARG A 99 -7.63 -7.71 -15.02
CA ARG A 99 -6.48 -7.30 -14.19
C ARG A 99 -6.47 -5.78 -14.03
N PRO A 100 -7.46 -5.22 -13.33
CA PRO A 100 -7.54 -3.78 -13.15
C PRO A 100 -6.34 -3.27 -12.34
N ILE A 101 -5.91 -2.03 -12.62
CA ILE A 101 -4.87 -1.38 -11.83
C ILE A 101 -5.30 -1.28 -10.36
N THR A 102 -4.36 -1.49 -9.46
CA THR A 102 -4.57 -1.27 -8.02
C THR A 102 -3.54 -0.30 -7.47
N LEU A 103 -3.98 0.59 -6.61
CA LEU A 103 -3.13 1.50 -5.85
C LEU A 103 -3.21 1.16 -4.36
N ASN A 104 -2.05 1.07 -3.72
CA ASN A 104 -1.95 1.01 -2.27
C ASN A 104 -1.07 2.15 -1.79
N LEU A 105 -1.55 2.87 -0.78
CA LEU A 105 -0.82 3.96 -0.14
C LEU A 105 -0.37 3.52 1.24
N LEU A 106 0.92 3.45 1.47
CA LEU A 106 1.47 2.94 2.71
C LEU A 106 2.77 3.66 3.08
N ASP A 107 2.90 4.04 4.34
CA ASP A 107 4.13 4.61 4.90
C ASP A 107 5.12 3.47 5.20
N LEU A 108 6.03 3.21 4.26
CA LEU A 108 6.97 2.08 4.32
C LEU A 108 8.20 2.36 5.17
N ASP A 109 8.60 3.61 5.35
CA ASP A 109 9.76 3.99 6.16
C ASP A 109 9.38 4.70 7.47
N ARG A 110 8.06 4.79 7.76
CA ARG A 110 7.48 5.37 8.98
C ARG A 110 7.85 6.84 9.20
N ASN A 111 7.87 7.58 8.10
CA ASN A 111 8.13 9.02 8.09
C ASN A 111 6.86 9.87 7.99
N ASN A 112 5.68 9.25 8.04
CA ASN A 112 4.34 9.83 7.83
C ASN A 112 4.07 10.31 6.40
N ILE A 113 4.92 9.99 5.44
CA ILE A 113 4.70 10.19 4.00
C ILE A 113 4.44 8.84 3.37
N LYS A 114 3.33 8.72 2.63
CA LYS A 114 2.97 7.44 2.04
C LYS A 114 3.66 7.23 0.71
N GLU A 115 4.28 6.08 0.55
CA GLU A 115 4.68 5.57 -0.75
C GLU A 115 3.46 5.05 -1.52
N ILE A 116 3.51 5.15 -2.85
CA ILE A 116 2.45 4.73 -3.76
C ILE A 116 2.89 3.43 -4.43
N ILE A 117 2.18 2.34 -4.14
CA ILE A 117 2.38 1.05 -4.78
C ILE A 117 1.37 0.92 -5.90
N VAL A 118 1.86 0.75 -7.12
CA VAL A 118 1.05 0.53 -8.32
C VAL A 118 1.22 -0.92 -8.76
N GLN A 119 0.10 -1.63 -8.97
CA GLN A 119 0.09 -2.96 -9.57
C GLN A 119 -0.91 -2.96 -10.71
N SER A 120 -0.47 -3.39 -11.87
CA SER A 120 -1.24 -3.41 -13.11
C SER A 120 -0.75 -4.55 -14.01
N SER A 121 -1.15 -4.53 -15.27
CA SER A 121 -0.65 -5.46 -16.29
C SER A 121 -0.52 -4.76 -17.63
N GLU A 122 0.34 -5.31 -18.47
CA GLU A 122 0.46 -4.99 -19.87
C GLU A 122 0.53 -6.30 -20.65
N GLU A 123 -0.43 -6.53 -21.54
CA GLU A 123 -0.64 -7.84 -22.15
C GLU A 123 -0.77 -8.93 -21.06
N ASP A 124 0.09 -9.96 -21.10
CA ASP A 124 0.11 -11.06 -20.13
C ASP A 124 1.10 -10.82 -18.97
N SER A 125 1.86 -9.74 -19.02
CA SER A 125 2.87 -9.42 -18.01
C SER A 125 2.30 -8.56 -16.89
N SER A 126 2.61 -8.92 -15.66
CA SER A 126 2.32 -8.06 -14.51
C SER A 126 3.33 -6.92 -14.44
N ILE A 127 2.88 -5.76 -13.97
CA ILE A 127 3.69 -4.58 -13.78
C ILE A 127 3.50 -4.09 -12.35
N GLN A 128 4.61 -3.85 -11.68
CA GLN A 128 4.65 -3.36 -10.31
C GLN A 128 5.62 -2.19 -10.22
N HIS A 129 5.17 -1.09 -9.60
CA HIS A 129 6.00 0.05 -9.28
C HIS A 129 5.79 0.50 -7.85
N LEU A 130 6.79 1.17 -7.29
CA LEU A 130 6.71 1.82 -6.00
C LEU A 130 7.29 3.22 -6.11
N PHE A 131 6.43 4.21 -5.94
CA PHE A 131 6.79 5.62 -6.03
C PHE A 131 6.95 6.24 -4.64
N LYS A 132 7.96 7.08 -4.51
CA LYS A 132 8.24 7.84 -3.31
C LYS A 132 8.28 9.33 -3.61
N TRP A 133 7.69 10.13 -2.73
CA TRP A 133 7.80 11.59 -2.78
C TRP A 133 9.21 12.05 -2.41
N THR A 134 9.80 12.93 -3.25
CA THR A 134 11.16 13.45 -3.09
C THR A 134 11.22 14.91 -2.64
N GLY A 135 10.06 15.58 -2.51
CA GLY A 135 9.95 17.00 -2.23
C GLY A 135 9.66 17.85 -3.47
N ASN A 136 9.95 17.34 -4.67
CA ASN A 136 9.72 18.05 -5.93
C ASN A 136 9.13 17.16 -7.04
N GLY A 137 8.71 15.95 -6.71
CA GLY A 137 8.12 14.98 -7.62
C GLY A 137 8.19 13.58 -7.04
N PHE A 138 7.73 12.60 -7.80
CA PHE A 138 7.79 11.19 -7.43
C PHE A 138 8.95 10.49 -8.12
N GLU A 139 9.65 9.64 -7.38
CA GLU A 139 10.69 8.76 -7.87
C GLU A 139 10.19 7.32 -7.83
N ASP A 140 10.33 6.59 -8.93
CA ASP A 140 10.08 5.15 -9.00
C ASP A 140 11.28 4.41 -8.42
N ILE A 141 11.16 3.98 -7.17
CA ILE A 141 12.24 3.38 -6.37
C ILE A 141 12.27 1.85 -6.43
N PHE A 142 11.24 1.23 -7.00
CA PHE A 142 11.14 -0.21 -7.19
C PHE A 142 10.21 -0.53 -8.35
N TYR A 143 10.59 -1.51 -9.14
CA TYR A 143 9.80 -2.06 -10.22
C TYR A 143 10.02 -3.56 -10.35
N SER A 144 8.99 -4.27 -10.82
CA SER A 144 9.04 -5.72 -11.03
C SER A 144 7.97 -6.15 -12.04
N THR A 145 8.24 -7.27 -12.72
CA THR A 145 7.26 -7.99 -13.54
C THR A 145 6.69 -9.22 -12.84
N ASN A 146 7.01 -9.43 -11.57
CA ASN A 146 6.41 -10.48 -10.77
C ASN A 146 4.92 -10.22 -10.59
N ASN A 147 4.12 -11.28 -10.50
CA ASN A 147 2.67 -11.13 -10.40
C ASN A 147 2.15 -11.03 -8.96
N ILE A 148 2.99 -11.29 -7.96
CA ILE A 148 2.64 -11.14 -6.55
C ILE A 148 3.53 -10.08 -5.91
N LEU A 149 2.90 -9.11 -5.26
CA LEU A 149 3.55 -8.16 -4.36
C LEU A 149 2.78 -8.13 -3.06
N GLY A 150 3.44 -8.58 -2.00
CA GLY A 150 2.88 -8.64 -0.66
C GLY A 150 3.60 -7.70 0.29
N ILE A 151 2.86 -7.14 1.25
CA ILE A 151 3.41 -6.29 2.29
C ILE A 151 3.30 -7.03 3.62
N VAL A 152 4.41 -7.15 4.32
CA VAL A 152 4.46 -7.72 5.66
C VAL A 152 4.80 -6.61 6.64
N ASP A 153 3.79 -6.15 7.34
CA ASP A 153 3.93 -5.27 8.50
C ASP A 153 3.74 -6.09 9.77
N SER A 154 4.78 -6.19 10.56
CA SER A 154 4.74 -6.97 11.80
C SER A 154 4.13 -6.22 12.98
N ASN A 155 3.63 -5.00 12.80
CA ASN A 155 3.05 -4.14 13.85
C ASN A 155 3.91 -3.96 15.12
N ASN A 156 5.20 -4.29 15.04
CA ASN A 156 6.13 -4.23 16.18
C ASN A 156 7.10 -3.05 16.11
N GLY A 157 6.74 -1.99 15.39
CA GLY A 157 7.56 -0.80 15.19
C GLY A 157 8.71 -0.98 14.19
N LYS A 158 8.82 -2.15 13.54
CA LYS A 158 9.82 -2.38 12.50
C LYS A 158 9.33 -1.90 11.14
N THR A 159 10.26 -1.55 10.28
CA THR A 159 10.00 -1.18 8.89
C THR A 159 9.31 -2.34 8.16
N PRO A 160 8.19 -2.10 7.45
CA PRO A 160 7.52 -3.12 6.66
C PRO A 160 8.45 -3.75 5.63
N LYS A 161 8.25 -5.04 5.35
CA LYS A 161 8.94 -5.77 4.28
C LYS A 161 8.00 -5.91 3.09
N ILE A 162 8.56 -5.76 1.90
CA ILE A 162 7.87 -6.06 0.65
C ILE A 162 8.37 -7.40 0.14
N LEU A 163 7.44 -8.27 -0.22
CA LEU A 163 7.70 -9.54 -0.87
C LEU A 163 7.31 -9.43 -2.33
N SER A 164 8.19 -9.84 -3.25
CA SER A 164 7.91 -9.89 -4.68
C SER A 164 8.30 -11.25 -5.22
N PHE A 165 7.37 -11.94 -5.88
CA PHE A 165 7.58 -13.27 -6.46
C PHE A 165 6.55 -13.55 -7.55
N SER A 166 6.79 -14.58 -8.37
CA SER A 166 5.84 -15.07 -9.36
C SER A 166 5.13 -16.34 -8.87
N LEU A 167 3.91 -16.55 -9.36
CA LEU A 167 3.17 -17.79 -9.13
C LEU A 167 3.97 -18.97 -9.66
N GLY A 168 4.01 -20.05 -8.87
CA GLY A 168 4.82 -21.23 -9.20
C GLY A 168 6.31 -21.09 -8.91
N ASP A 169 6.78 -19.91 -8.44
CA ASP A 169 8.14 -19.76 -8.00
C ASP A 169 8.48 -20.69 -6.83
N SER A 170 9.70 -21.19 -6.82
CA SER A 170 10.22 -21.86 -5.64
C SER A 170 10.40 -20.85 -4.50
N LYS A 171 10.35 -21.34 -3.26
CA LYS A 171 10.52 -20.51 -2.06
C LYS A 171 11.80 -19.66 -2.07
N GLU A 172 12.84 -20.14 -2.75
CA GLU A 172 14.15 -19.49 -2.88
C GLU A 172 14.10 -18.27 -3.81
N ASN A 173 13.10 -18.20 -4.67
CA ASN A 173 12.90 -17.09 -5.62
C ASN A 173 12.11 -15.92 -5.03
N ILE A 174 11.58 -16.04 -3.81
CA ILE A 174 10.87 -14.96 -3.15
C ILE A 174 11.85 -13.86 -2.78
N GLN A 175 11.69 -12.73 -3.43
CA GLN A 175 12.52 -11.57 -3.17
C GLN A 175 11.92 -10.74 -2.03
N LYS A 176 12.76 -10.36 -1.08
CA LYS A 176 12.40 -9.54 0.08
C LYS A 176 13.07 -8.19 -0.02
N TYR A 177 12.31 -7.14 0.22
CA TYR A 177 12.80 -5.76 0.15
C TYR A 177 12.39 -4.96 1.38
N MET A 178 13.18 -3.95 1.71
CA MET A 178 12.87 -2.93 2.72
C MET A 178 13.29 -1.56 2.23
N LEU A 179 12.54 -0.53 2.62
CA LEU A 179 12.95 0.85 2.45
C LEU A 179 13.84 1.26 3.63
N LEU A 180 15.14 1.36 3.40
CA LEU A 180 16.17 1.66 4.41
C LEU A 180 16.96 2.90 3.98
N ASN A 181 16.97 3.93 4.84
CA ASN A 181 17.68 5.19 4.56
C ASN A 181 17.29 5.77 3.21
N LYS A 182 16.01 5.86 2.91
CA LYS A 182 15.44 6.35 1.64
C LYS A 182 15.81 5.52 0.40
N LYS A 183 16.40 4.33 0.57
CA LYS A 183 16.75 3.42 -0.54
C LYS A 183 16.01 2.10 -0.38
N PHE A 184 15.46 1.63 -1.48
CA PHE A 184 14.84 0.32 -1.55
C PHE A 184 15.93 -0.75 -1.69
N LYS A 185 16.05 -1.64 -0.71
CA LYS A 185 17.13 -2.63 -0.64
C LYS A 185 16.57 -4.03 -0.67
N ASN A 186 17.15 -4.88 -1.51
CA ASN A 186 16.94 -6.30 -1.46
C ASN A 186 17.59 -6.89 -0.19
N ILE A 187 16.80 -7.61 0.60
CA ILE A 187 17.22 -8.27 1.83
C ILE A 187 16.91 -9.78 1.78
N SER A 188 16.90 -10.39 0.59
CA SER A 188 16.55 -11.80 0.39
C SER A 188 17.49 -12.76 1.11
N TYR A 189 18.69 -12.30 1.51
CA TYR A 189 19.61 -13.04 2.39
C TYR A 189 19.13 -13.16 3.85
N ASP A 190 18.10 -12.40 4.24
CA ASP A 190 17.49 -12.52 5.57
C ASP A 190 16.73 -13.85 5.66
N THR A 191 17.23 -14.76 6.47
CA THR A 191 16.65 -16.10 6.68
C THR A 191 15.39 -16.08 7.53
N VAL A 192 15.07 -14.95 8.18
CA VAL A 192 13.86 -14.82 8.99
C VAL A 192 12.66 -14.68 8.06
N GLU A 193 11.85 -15.71 8.03
CA GLU A 193 10.63 -15.73 7.23
C GLU A 193 9.44 -15.18 8.01
N PRO A 194 8.55 -14.43 7.35
CA PRO A 194 7.30 -14.04 7.97
C PRO A 194 6.47 -15.27 8.34
N THR A 195 5.92 -15.26 9.55
CA THR A 195 5.04 -16.34 10.01
C THR A 195 3.82 -16.48 9.06
N GLY A 196 3.57 -17.69 8.61
CA GLY A 196 2.44 -17.98 7.71
C GLY A 196 2.70 -17.72 6.23
N LEU A 197 3.88 -17.26 5.83
CA LEU A 197 4.22 -16.99 4.43
C LEU A 197 3.91 -18.20 3.53
N TYR A 198 4.32 -19.39 3.93
CA TYR A 198 4.08 -20.61 3.13
C TYR A 198 2.62 -20.99 3.03
N SER A 199 1.83 -20.76 4.07
CA SER A 199 0.38 -20.99 4.02
C SER A 199 -0.30 -20.04 3.03
N ILE A 200 0.15 -18.78 2.97
CA ILE A 200 -0.34 -17.79 2.01
C ILE A 200 0.04 -18.20 0.58
N ILE A 201 1.30 -18.58 0.34
CA ILE A 201 1.75 -19.03 -0.99
C ILE A 201 0.96 -20.25 -1.43
N SER A 202 0.82 -21.28 -0.58
CA SER A 202 0.05 -22.47 -0.91
C SER A 202 -1.43 -22.17 -1.21
N PHE A 203 -2.02 -21.20 -0.49
CA PHE A 203 -3.37 -20.76 -0.76
C PHE A 203 -3.50 -20.04 -2.11
N ILE A 204 -2.55 -19.18 -2.44
CA ILE A 204 -2.50 -18.47 -3.72
C ILE A 204 -2.33 -19.49 -4.86
N ASP A 205 -1.44 -20.47 -4.73
CA ASP A 205 -1.23 -21.52 -5.72
C ASP A 205 -2.52 -22.32 -5.97
N ILE A 206 -3.26 -22.69 -4.91
CA ILE A 206 -4.54 -23.40 -5.03
C ILE A 206 -5.58 -22.56 -5.79
N ILE A 207 -5.69 -21.26 -5.48
CA ILE A 207 -6.65 -20.38 -6.16
C ILE A 207 -6.26 -20.22 -7.63
N SER A 208 -4.97 -20.07 -7.92
CA SER A 208 -4.47 -19.86 -9.28
C SER A 208 -4.72 -21.08 -10.18
N LEU A 209 -4.55 -22.29 -9.66
CA LEU A 209 -4.85 -23.53 -10.39
C LEU A 209 -6.34 -23.68 -10.69
N ASN A 210 -7.23 -23.05 -9.94
CA ASN A 210 -8.68 -23.08 -10.19
C ASN A 210 -9.15 -22.08 -11.25
N TYR A 211 -8.29 -21.19 -11.75
CA TYR A 211 -8.62 -20.21 -12.80
C TYR A 211 -8.09 -20.61 -14.19
N GLU A 212 -7.36 -21.71 -14.30
CA GLU A 212 -6.89 -22.26 -15.59
C GLU A 212 -7.83 -23.32 -16.19
N ILE A 213 -9.13 -23.35 -15.77
CA ILE A 213 -10.15 -24.26 -16.34
C ILE A 213 -11.09 -23.49 -17.26
#